data_a520028316299eb3ebd4487a45061569
#
_entry.id   a520028316299eb3ebd4487a45061569
#
_cell.length_a   1.000
_cell.length_b   1.000
_cell.length_c   1.000
_cell.angle_alpha   90.00
_cell.angle_beta   90.00
_cell.angle_gamma   90.00
#
_symmetry.space_group_name_H-M   'P 1'
#
loop_
_entity.id
_entity.type
_entity.pdbx_description
1 polymer ?
#
loop_
_entity_poly.entity_id
_entity_poly.type
_entity_poly.pdbx_seq_one_letter_code
_entity_poly.pdbx_strand_id
1 'polypeptide(L)'
;MTTKEKILDTALELFSRQGYDGASVRDIARAVGIRESSLYNHFPSKRALFDGIVDFCVQQAELYFRGSGLPFDQGDDTSLYQGIPAERLHALIERTFRYFFDDPWNARFRRLLLLSQFTEPRCRDIYRQLYRDKCVQVQAF
;
A
#
# COMPACT_ATOMS: atom_id res chain seq x y z
N MET A 1 17.60 -7.01 0.52
CA MET A 1 16.91 -5.85 -0.12
C MET A 1 17.72 -5.42 -1.34
N THR A 2 17.14 -5.48 -2.50
CA THR A 2 17.75 -5.03 -3.76
C THR A 2 17.82 -3.50 -3.80
N THR A 3 18.67 -2.95 -4.69
CA THR A 3 18.74 -1.48 -4.91
C THR A 3 17.38 -0.92 -5.32
N LYS A 4 16.64 -1.65 -6.16
CA LYS A 4 15.29 -1.25 -6.59
C LYS A 4 14.31 -1.16 -5.42
N GLU A 5 14.29 -2.15 -4.54
CA GLU A 5 13.45 -2.15 -3.32
C GLU A 5 13.83 -1.01 -2.37
N LYS A 6 15.13 -0.75 -2.20
CA LYS A 6 15.61 0.36 -1.40
C LYS A 6 15.17 1.72 -1.96
N ILE A 7 15.18 1.88 -3.29
CA ILE A 7 14.66 3.08 -3.96
C ILE A 7 13.16 3.23 -3.67
N LEU A 8 12.37 2.16 -3.84
CA LEU A 8 10.93 2.19 -3.59
C LEU A 8 10.60 2.54 -2.14
N ASP A 9 11.27 1.92 -1.17
CA ASP A 9 11.06 2.18 0.26
C ASP A 9 11.40 3.64 0.64
N THR A 10 12.55 4.12 0.18
CA THR A 10 12.99 5.50 0.43
C THR A 10 12.07 6.52 -0.23
N ALA A 11 11.63 6.25 -1.46
CA ALA A 11 10.71 7.13 -2.18
C ALA A 11 9.32 7.14 -1.53
N LEU A 12 8.82 5.99 -1.07
CA LEU A 12 7.58 5.90 -0.29
C LEU A 12 7.66 6.76 0.97
N GLU A 13 8.76 6.71 1.70
CA GLU A 13 8.97 7.54 2.89
C GLU A 13 8.88 9.02 2.55
N LEU A 14 9.62 9.49 1.54
CA LEU A 14 9.63 10.90 1.16
C LEU A 14 8.28 11.37 0.60
N PHE A 15 7.67 10.61 -0.31
CA PHE A 15 6.36 10.97 -0.87
C PHE A 15 5.24 10.94 0.19
N SER A 16 5.31 10.03 1.16
CA SER A 16 4.31 9.96 2.24
C SER A 16 4.37 11.16 3.19
N ARG A 17 5.52 11.83 3.28
CA ARG A 17 5.70 13.01 4.14
C ARG A 17 5.50 14.33 3.41
N GLN A 18 5.97 14.43 2.17
CA GLN A 18 6.08 15.68 1.44
C GLN A 18 5.12 15.77 0.26
N GLY A 19 4.41 14.68 -0.06
CA GLY A 19 3.61 14.55 -1.27
C GLY A 19 4.48 14.31 -2.51
N TYR A 20 3.81 14.05 -3.64
CA TYR A 20 4.48 13.82 -4.92
C TYR A 20 5.33 15.04 -5.35
N ASP A 21 4.77 16.26 -5.25
CA ASP A 21 5.46 17.48 -5.72
C ASP A 21 6.59 17.92 -4.80
N GLY A 22 6.48 17.63 -3.50
CA GLY A 22 7.46 18.07 -2.49
C GLY A 22 8.77 17.29 -2.49
N ALA A 23 8.79 16.06 -3.00
CA ALA A 23 9.99 15.22 -3.04
C ALA A 23 10.59 15.21 -4.45
N SER A 24 11.90 15.50 -4.59
CA SER A 24 12.60 15.42 -5.88
C SER A 24 13.29 14.07 -6.07
N VAL A 25 13.55 13.70 -7.34
CA VAL A 25 14.38 12.52 -7.66
C VAL A 25 15.77 12.63 -7.07
N ARG A 26 16.32 13.84 -7.03
CA ARG A 26 17.63 14.14 -6.40
C ARG A 26 17.63 13.84 -4.91
N ASP A 27 16.57 14.22 -4.19
CA ASP A 27 16.46 13.97 -2.75
C ASP A 27 16.34 12.47 -2.46
N ILE A 28 15.56 11.76 -3.29
CA ILE A 28 15.44 10.31 -3.21
C ILE A 28 16.78 9.62 -3.47
N ALA A 29 17.47 9.98 -4.55
CA ALA A 29 18.78 9.41 -4.88
C ALA A 29 19.81 9.66 -3.76
N ARG A 30 19.82 10.88 -3.21
CA ARG A 30 20.67 11.25 -2.07
C ARG A 30 20.36 10.40 -0.83
N ALA A 31 19.09 10.23 -0.50
CA ALA A 31 18.65 9.45 0.65
C ALA A 31 18.96 7.94 0.50
N VAL A 32 18.88 7.42 -0.72
CA VAL A 32 19.29 6.04 -1.04
C VAL A 32 20.80 5.87 -1.02
N GLY A 33 21.58 6.95 -1.26
CA GLY A 33 23.04 6.92 -1.37
C GLY A 33 23.54 6.52 -2.76
N ILE A 34 22.80 6.85 -3.82
CA ILE A 34 23.13 6.59 -5.22
C ILE A 34 23.13 7.88 -6.05
N ARG A 35 23.71 7.82 -7.26
CA ARG A 35 23.61 8.91 -8.23
C ARG A 35 22.24 8.96 -8.86
N GLU A 36 21.75 10.14 -9.25
CA GLU A 36 20.50 10.30 -9.99
C GLU A 36 20.45 9.44 -11.27
N SER A 37 21.57 9.37 -12.00
CA SER A 37 21.70 8.51 -13.19
C SER A 37 21.44 7.03 -12.89
N SER A 38 21.90 6.55 -11.72
CA SER A 38 21.66 5.18 -11.28
C SER A 38 20.17 4.96 -10.93
N LEU A 39 19.51 5.96 -10.34
CA LEU A 39 18.08 5.90 -10.07
C LEU A 39 17.28 5.83 -11.39
N TYR A 40 17.64 6.66 -12.38
CA TYR A 40 16.99 6.66 -13.69
C TYR A 40 17.17 5.35 -14.48
N ASN A 41 18.22 4.56 -14.20
CA ASN A 41 18.36 3.21 -14.76
C ASN A 41 17.29 2.24 -14.22
N HIS A 42 16.77 2.48 -13.03
CA HIS A 42 15.69 1.67 -12.45
C HIS A 42 14.29 2.23 -12.78
N PHE A 43 14.15 3.54 -12.76
CA PHE A 43 12.88 4.24 -12.99
C PHE A 43 13.12 5.45 -13.92
N PRO A 44 12.65 5.41 -15.17
CA PRO A 44 13.02 6.41 -16.19
C PRO A 44 12.46 7.81 -15.90
N SER A 45 11.55 7.96 -14.96
CA SER A 45 11.00 9.25 -14.53
C SER A 45 10.51 9.19 -13.09
N LYS A 46 10.29 10.37 -12.48
CA LYS A 46 9.64 10.50 -11.17
C LYS A 46 8.23 9.88 -11.19
N ARG A 47 7.52 10.04 -12.30
CA ARG A 47 6.19 9.42 -12.49
C ARG A 47 6.28 7.89 -12.50
N ALA A 48 7.23 7.32 -13.23
CA ALA A 48 7.45 5.87 -13.25
C ALA A 48 7.84 5.32 -11.87
N LEU A 49 8.60 6.08 -11.08
CA LEU A 49 8.93 5.73 -9.70
C LEU A 49 7.67 5.73 -8.82
N PHE A 50 6.83 6.76 -8.92
CA PHE A 50 5.58 6.85 -8.17
C PHE A 50 4.62 5.70 -8.52
N ASP A 51 4.42 5.45 -9.81
CA ASP A 51 3.58 4.35 -10.28
C ASP A 51 4.15 2.99 -9.81
N GLY A 52 5.47 2.83 -9.84
CA GLY A 52 6.14 1.63 -9.33
C GLY A 52 5.95 1.40 -7.83
N ILE A 53 5.89 2.46 -7.02
CA ILE A 53 5.57 2.37 -5.59
C ILE A 53 4.12 1.88 -5.42
N VAL A 54 3.18 2.51 -6.14
CA VAL A 54 1.76 2.15 -6.05
C VAL A 54 1.56 0.69 -6.47
N ASP A 55 2.15 0.27 -7.59
CA ASP A 55 2.08 -1.12 -8.07
C ASP A 55 2.64 -2.11 -7.06
N PHE A 56 3.81 -1.82 -6.52
CA PHE A 56 4.46 -2.69 -5.53
C PHE A 56 3.61 -2.82 -4.27
N CYS A 57 3.04 -1.71 -3.78
CA CYS A 57 2.20 -1.71 -2.58
C CYS A 57 0.90 -2.49 -2.79
N VAL A 58 0.25 -2.32 -3.94
CA VAL A 58 -0.96 -3.08 -4.28
C VAL A 58 -0.65 -4.57 -4.36
N GLN A 59 0.44 -4.93 -5.01
CA GLN A 59 0.87 -6.33 -5.10
C GLN A 59 1.13 -6.96 -3.73
N GLN A 60 1.77 -6.23 -2.80
CA GLN A 60 1.98 -6.71 -1.43
C GLN A 60 0.65 -6.89 -0.69
N ALA A 61 -0.30 -5.98 -0.84
CA ALA A 61 -1.62 -6.09 -0.25
C ALA A 61 -2.39 -7.29 -0.79
N GLU A 62 -2.36 -7.52 -2.11
CA GLU A 62 -2.98 -8.70 -2.74
C GLU A 62 -2.39 -10.02 -2.23
N LEU A 63 -1.05 -10.08 -2.12
CA LEU A 63 -0.37 -11.26 -1.58
C LEU A 63 -0.78 -11.51 -0.12
N TYR A 64 -0.89 -10.45 0.67
CA TYR A 64 -1.35 -10.55 2.05
C TYR A 64 -2.79 -11.09 2.11
N PHE A 65 -3.72 -10.55 1.33
CA PHE A 65 -5.11 -11.01 1.32
C PHE A 65 -5.23 -12.48 0.91
N ARG A 66 -4.52 -12.91 -0.11
CA ARG A 66 -4.50 -14.34 -0.52
C ARG A 66 -4.02 -15.26 0.60
N GLY A 67 -3.05 -14.82 1.39
CA GLY A 67 -2.50 -15.58 2.52
C GLY A 67 -3.24 -15.39 3.84
N SER A 68 -4.19 -14.46 3.92
CA SER A 68 -4.82 -14.06 5.19
C SER A 68 -5.78 -15.11 5.76
N GLY A 69 -6.37 -15.95 4.90
CA GLY A 69 -7.43 -16.88 5.25
C GLY A 69 -8.82 -16.23 5.36
N LEU A 70 -8.95 -14.97 4.97
CA LEU A 70 -10.22 -14.25 4.85
C LEU A 70 -10.62 -14.18 3.37
N PRO A 71 -11.90 -14.36 3.02
CA PRO A 71 -12.39 -14.39 1.64
C PRO A 71 -12.59 -12.99 1.04
N PHE A 72 -11.67 -12.05 1.29
CA PHE A 72 -11.77 -10.67 0.81
C PHE A 72 -11.71 -10.51 -0.71
N ASP A 73 -11.21 -11.48 -1.42
CA ASP A 73 -11.07 -11.50 -2.87
C ASP A 73 -12.29 -12.08 -3.59
N GLN A 74 -13.26 -12.61 -2.86
CA GLN A 74 -14.45 -13.28 -3.42
C GLN A 74 -15.70 -12.37 -3.46
N GLY A 75 -15.52 -11.06 -3.36
CA GLY A 75 -16.61 -10.08 -3.43
C GLY A 75 -17.34 -9.86 -2.10
N ASP A 76 -18.57 -9.36 -2.19
CA ASP A 76 -19.37 -8.96 -1.01
C ASP A 76 -20.25 -10.10 -0.45
N ASP A 77 -19.95 -11.35 -0.82
CA ASP A 77 -20.71 -12.51 -0.34
C ASP A 77 -20.35 -12.83 1.11
N THR A 78 -21.18 -12.34 2.03
CA THR A 78 -21.02 -12.57 3.47
C THR A 78 -21.18 -14.02 3.88
N SER A 79 -21.80 -14.86 3.03
CA SER A 79 -21.95 -16.28 3.30
C SER A 79 -20.62 -17.03 3.41
N LEU A 80 -19.57 -16.49 2.78
CA LEU A 80 -18.20 -17.04 2.82
C LEU A 80 -17.56 -17.03 4.20
N TYR A 81 -18.08 -16.19 5.12
CA TYR A 81 -17.63 -16.14 6.51
C TYR A 81 -18.41 -17.11 7.41
N GLN A 82 -19.54 -17.64 6.91
CA GLN A 82 -20.34 -18.63 7.64
C GLN A 82 -19.52 -19.90 7.80
N GLY A 83 -19.49 -20.44 9.02
CA GLY A 83 -18.70 -21.64 9.34
C GLY A 83 -17.28 -21.37 9.84
N ILE A 84 -16.82 -20.12 9.82
CA ILE A 84 -15.58 -19.75 10.54
C ILE A 84 -15.94 -19.54 12.01
N PRO A 85 -15.32 -20.27 12.97
CA PRO A 85 -15.57 -20.03 14.39
C PRO A 85 -15.30 -18.57 14.76
N ALA A 86 -16.16 -17.96 15.57
CA ALA A 86 -16.10 -16.53 15.92
C ALA A 86 -14.74 -16.09 16.46
N GLU A 87 -14.11 -16.90 17.31
CA GLU A 87 -12.78 -16.61 17.85
C GLU A 87 -11.71 -16.57 16.74
N ARG A 88 -11.79 -17.51 15.80
CA ARG A 88 -10.87 -17.54 14.64
C ARG A 88 -11.10 -16.35 13.71
N LEU A 89 -12.35 -16.03 13.45
CA LEU A 89 -12.72 -14.86 12.64
C LEU A 89 -12.21 -13.57 13.28
N HIS A 90 -12.41 -13.40 14.59
CA HIS A 90 -11.90 -12.24 15.34
C HIS A 90 -10.38 -12.11 15.23
N ALA A 91 -9.64 -13.22 15.45
CA ALA A 91 -8.18 -13.20 15.34
C ALA A 91 -7.69 -12.87 13.91
N LEU A 92 -8.37 -13.36 12.88
CA LEU A 92 -8.05 -13.05 11.47
C LEU A 92 -8.30 -11.57 11.15
N ILE A 93 -9.41 -11.02 11.61
CA ILE A 93 -9.78 -9.62 11.43
C ILE A 93 -8.79 -8.72 12.17
N GLU A 94 -8.48 -9.00 13.44
CA GLU A 94 -7.51 -8.25 14.24
C GLU A 94 -6.13 -8.23 13.57
N ARG A 95 -5.64 -9.38 13.11
CA ARG A 95 -4.36 -9.49 12.41
C ARG A 95 -4.36 -8.66 11.13
N THR A 96 -5.44 -8.69 10.35
CA THR A 96 -5.58 -7.92 9.13
C THR A 96 -5.62 -6.43 9.41
N PHE A 97 -6.37 -6.03 10.45
CA PHE A 97 -6.42 -4.63 10.89
C PHE A 97 -5.02 -4.14 11.28
N ARG A 98 -4.29 -4.88 12.10
CA ARG A 98 -2.91 -4.54 12.49
C ARG A 98 -1.98 -4.42 11.28
N TYR A 99 -2.08 -5.33 10.32
CA TYR A 99 -1.29 -5.24 9.09
C TYR A 99 -1.53 -3.93 8.33
N PHE A 100 -2.78 -3.51 8.17
CA PHE A 100 -3.10 -2.29 7.41
C PHE A 100 -2.90 -0.99 8.19
N PHE A 101 -3.08 -1.00 9.50
CA PHE A 101 -3.11 0.23 10.29
C PHE A 101 -1.89 0.42 11.20
N ASP A 102 -1.31 -0.65 11.74
CA ASP A 102 -0.19 -0.58 12.68
C ASP A 102 1.15 -0.81 11.99
N ASP A 103 1.19 -1.55 10.88
CA ASP A 103 2.43 -1.77 10.15
C ASP A 103 2.98 -0.45 9.60
N PRO A 104 4.25 -0.09 9.90
CA PRO A 104 4.82 1.20 9.51
C PRO A 104 4.88 1.41 7.99
N TRP A 105 5.05 0.33 7.23
CA TRP A 105 5.13 0.40 5.78
C TRP A 105 3.75 0.68 5.16
N ASN A 106 2.72 -0.04 5.60
CA ASN A 106 1.34 0.20 5.19
C ASN A 106 0.82 1.56 5.65
N ALA A 107 1.23 2.04 6.82
CA ALA A 107 0.88 3.38 7.30
C ALA A 107 1.43 4.47 6.37
N ARG A 108 2.66 4.33 5.86
CA ARG A 108 3.24 5.24 4.86
C ARG A 108 2.49 5.18 3.54
N PHE A 109 2.15 3.98 3.07
CA PHE A 109 1.38 3.81 1.83
C PHE A 109 -0.01 4.43 1.95
N ARG A 110 -0.73 4.16 3.03
CA ARG A 110 -2.05 4.78 3.29
C ARG A 110 -1.97 6.31 3.28
N ARG A 111 -0.93 6.88 3.91
CA ARG A 111 -0.71 8.33 3.90
C ARG A 111 -0.44 8.86 2.49
N LEU A 112 0.36 8.15 1.69
CA LEU A 112 0.60 8.49 0.29
C LEU A 112 -0.72 8.52 -0.51
N LEU A 113 -1.56 7.50 -0.37
CA LEU A 113 -2.85 7.44 -1.04
C LEU A 113 -3.77 8.60 -0.62
N LEU A 114 -3.82 8.90 0.68
CA LEU A 114 -4.62 10.03 1.21
C LEU A 114 -4.15 11.38 0.68
N LEU A 115 -2.85 11.62 0.64
CA LEU A 115 -2.29 12.88 0.10
C LEU A 115 -2.53 13.02 -1.40
N SER A 116 -2.52 11.90 -2.12
CA SER A 116 -2.60 11.90 -3.60
C SER A 116 -4.03 11.72 -4.13
N GLN A 117 -5.03 11.45 -3.30
CA GLN A 117 -6.38 11.09 -3.75
C GLN A 117 -7.09 12.21 -4.54
N PHE A 118 -6.74 13.47 -4.32
CA PHE A 118 -7.37 14.60 -4.98
C PHE A 118 -6.79 14.89 -6.38
N THR A 119 -5.53 14.52 -6.60
CA THR A 119 -4.82 14.72 -7.87
C THR A 119 -4.67 13.44 -8.68
N GLU A 120 -4.74 12.29 -8.02
CA GLU A 120 -4.52 10.96 -8.61
C GLU A 120 -5.75 10.06 -8.41
N PRO A 121 -6.65 9.95 -9.40
CA PRO A 121 -7.86 9.12 -9.30
C PRO A 121 -7.57 7.66 -8.90
N ARG A 122 -6.46 7.09 -9.42
CA ARG A 122 -6.01 5.74 -9.07
C ARG A 122 -5.74 5.58 -7.57
N CYS A 123 -5.09 6.55 -6.94
CA CYS A 123 -4.83 6.51 -5.49
C CYS A 123 -6.11 6.56 -4.67
N ARG A 124 -7.09 7.36 -5.10
CA ARG A 124 -8.42 7.42 -4.49
C ARG A 124 -9.15 6.09 -4.57
N ASP A 125 -9.12 5.45 -5.74
CA ASP A 125 -9.84 4.19 -5.96
C ASP A 125 -9.18 3.05 -5.16
N ILE A 126 -7.85 2.99 -5.13
CA ILE A 126 -7.10 2.04 -4.29
C ILE A 126 -7.39 2.27 -2.81
N TYR A 127 -7.41 3.52 -2.35
CA TYR A 127 -7.73 3.83 -0.94
C TYR A 127 -9.13 3.33 -0.56
N ARG A 128 -10.12 3.57 -1.41
CA ARG A 128 -11.48 3.06 -1.20
C ARG A 128 -11.49 1.54 -1.12
N GLN A 129 -10.89 0.87 -2.09
CA GLN A 129 -10.89 -0.59 -2.19
C GLN A 129 -10.17 -1.25 -0.99
N LEU A 130 -8.96 -0.79 -0.66
CA LEU A 130 -8.14 -1.45 0.37
C LEU A 130 -8.54 -1.10 1.80
N TYR A 131 -9.00 0.12 2.05
CA TYR A 131 -9.24 0.61 3.40
C TYR A 131 -10.71 0.83 3.71
N ARG A 132 -11.44 1.57 2.89
CA ARG A 132 -12.84 1.87 3.17
C ARG A 132 -13.75 0.68 2.98
N ASP A 133 -13.72 0.07 1.81
CA ASP A 133 -14.69 -0.97 1.44
C ASP A 133 -14.45 -2.25 2.26
N LYS A 134 -13.19 -2.61 2.53
CA LYS A 134 -12.86 -3.74 3.41
C LYS A 134 -13.26 -3.51 4.87
N CYS A 135 -13.10 -2.28 5.39
CA CYS A 135 -13.59 -1.95 6.73
C CYS A 135 -15.12 -2.03 6.83
N VAL A 136 -15.84 -1.56 5.80
CA VAL A 136 -17.31 -1.65 5.76
C VAL A 136 -17.78 -3.11 5.70
N GLN A 137 -17.13 -3.95 4.91
CA GLN A 137 -17.44 -5.39 4.87
C GLN A 137 -17.30 -6.05 6.25
N VAL A 138 -16.25 -5.73 7.00
CA VAL A 138 -16.02 -6.27 8.35
C VAL A 138 -17.07 -5.79 9.36
N GLN A 139 -17.56 -4.55 9.22
CA GLN A 139 -18.59 -4.00 10.13
C GLN A 139 -19.99 -4.56 9.89
N ALA A 140 -20.24 -5.22 8.74
CA ALA A 140 -21.53 -5.84 8.41
C ALA A 140 -21.74 -7.20 9.09
N PHE A 141 -20.79 -7.69 9.89
CA PHE A 141 -20.83 -8.92 10.71
C PHE A 141 -20.96 -8.59 12.19
#